data_f17f65e6a66d0959cd8a29bb4a56f913
#
_entry.id   f17f65e6a66d0959cd8a29bb4a56f913
#
_cell.length_a   1.000
_cell.length_b   1.000
_cell.length_c   1.000
_cell.angle_alpha   90.00
_cell.angle_beta   90.00
_cell.angle_gamma   90.00
#
_symmetry.space_group_name_H-M   'P 1'
#
loop_
_entity.id
_entity.type
_entity.pdbx_description
1 polymer ?
#
loop_
_entity_poly.entity_id
_entity_poly.type
_entity_poly.pdbx_seq_one_letter_code
_entity_poly.pdbx_strand_id
1 'polypeptide(L)'
;MYKFNPYTRIMDQQRAHYRELFQFDLWSNRQLIKLFEREPEFEHRVACMAFVSHILTVQQIWFHKLIGDAMASELDPWAEYSVDELNAKAKNLHALWLDVIEDEDSSLDMECFMTKPDGSSMQMPLWRILHHLIVHGQHHRAQVSQFLIKSGMLHSIMDRPLPSDAQMTISWNS
;
A
#
# COMPACT_ATOMS: atom_id res chain seq x y z
N MET A 1 19.24 35.89 0.95
CA MET A 1 20.30 34.85 0.89
C MET A 1 19.72 33.59 1.53
N TYR A 2 19.16 32.66 0.72
CA TYR A 2 18.61 31.42 1.22
C TYR A 2 19.75 30.54 1.73
N LYS A 3 19.76 30.23 3.04
CA LYS A 3 20.72 29.29 3.61
C LYS A 3 20.32 27.89 3.13
N PHE A 4 21.12 27.30 2.27
CA PHE A 4 20.99 25.93 1.84
C PHE A 4 21.15 25.01 3.07
N ASN A 5 20.05 24.33 3.46
CA ASN A 5 20.10 23.34 4.53
C ASN A 5 20.18 21.93 3.91
N PRO A 6 21.30 21.24 4.03
CA PRO A 6 21.48 19.91 3.45
C PRO A 6 20.48 18.87 4.05
N TYR A 7 20.04 19.04 5.27
CA TYR A 7 19.07 18.14 5.92
C TYR A 7 17.68 18.22 5.27
N THR A 8 17.23 19.42 4.90
CA THR A 8 15.94 19.60 4.19
C THR A 8 15.95 18.84 2.87
N ARG A 9 17.02 18.90 2.10
CA ARG A 9 17.16 18.19 0.83
C ARG A 9 17.10 16.66 0.99
N ILE A 10 17.71 16.11 2.05
CA ILE A 10 17.70 14.67 2.31
C ILE A 10 16.28 14.22 2.65
N MET A 11 15.58 14.97 3.48
CA MET A 11 14.19 14.67 3.86
C MET A 11 13.25 14.74 2.64
N ASP A 12 13.40 15.75 1.78
CA ASP A 12 12.63 15.89 0.55
C ASP A 12 12.85 14.70 -0.39
N GLN A 13 14.10 14.21 -0.50
CA GLN A 13 14.43 13.02 -1.30
C GLN A 13 13.82 11.74 -0.73
N GLN A 14 13.80 11.57 0.59
CA GLN A 14 13.16 10.41 1.23
C GLN A 14 11.64 10.42 1.03
N ARG A 15 10.99 11.58 1.19
CA ARG A 15 9.54 11.73 0.92
C ARG A 15 9.22 11.43 -0.55
N ALA A 16 9.99 11.99 -1.49
CA ALA A 16 9.83 11.72 -2.90
C ALA A 16 9.96 10.22 -3.20
N HIS A 17 10.92 9.54 -2.60
CA HIS A 17 11.11 8.10 -2.74
C HIS A 17 9.89 7.29 -2.24
N TYR A 18 9.36 7.60 -1.04
CA TYR A 18 8.18 6.89 -0.53
C TYR A 18 6.92 7.25 -1.32
N ARG A 19 6.78 8.48 -1.81
CA ARG A 19 5.69 8.87 -2.72
C ARG A 19 5.67 7.98 -3.96
N GLU A 20 6.81 7.81 -4.64
CA GLU A 20 6.94 6.93 -5.81
C GLU A 20 6.58 5.48 -5.48
N LEU A 21 7.06 4.96 -4.35
CA LEU A 21 6.76 3.59 -3.92
C LEU A 21 5.26 3.38 -3.64
N PHE A 22 4.59 4.32 -3.00
CA PHE A 22 3.15 4.24 -2.75
C PHE A 22 2.31 4.44 -4.02
N GLN A 23 2.76 5.28 -4.96
CA GLN A 23 2.16 5.37 -6.29
C GLN A 23 2.27 4.04 -7.05
N PHE A 24 3.43 3.40 -7.00
CA PHE A 24 3.62 2.06 -7.57
C PHE A 24 2.74 1.01 -6.89
N ASP A 25 2.62 1.03 -5.57
CA ASP A 25 1.77 0.11 -4.81
C ASP A 25 0.30 0.24 -5.24
N LEU A 26 -0.22 1.47 -5.30
CA LEU A 26 -1.57 1.74 -5.78
C LEU A 26 -1.77 1.27 -7.22
N TRP A 27 -0.84 1.63 -8.12
CA TRP A 27 -0.90 1.21 -9.52
C TRP A 27 -0.95 -0.32 -9.63
N SER A 28 -0.08 -1.02 -8.91
CA SER A 28 -0.01 -2.48 -8.91
C SER A 28 -1.30 -3.13 -8.40
N ASN A 29 -1.84 -2.64 -7.28
CA ASN A 29 -3.10 -3.12 -6.71
C ASN A 29 -4.26 -2.90 -7.71
N ARG A 30 -4.32 -1.73 -8.35
CA ARG A 30 -5.35 -1.44 -9.35
C ARG A 30 -5.25 -2.30 -10.61
N GLN A 31 -4.04 -2.68 -11.05
CA GLN A 31 -3.92 -3.61 -12.18
C GLN A 31 -4.56 -4.96 -11.86
N LEU A 32 -4.39 -5.45 -10.62
CA LEU A 32 -5.04 -6.69 -10.18
C LEU A 32 -6.56 -6.52 -10.05
N ILE A 33 -7.02 -5.42 -9.47
CA ILE A 33 -8.46 -5.14 -9.33
C ILE A 33 -9.13 -5.03 -10.71
N LYS A 34 -8.52 -4.32 -11.67
CA LYS A 34 -9.01 -4.26 -13.07
C LYS A 34 -9.02 -5.64 -13.74
N LEU A 35 -8.08 -6.51 -13.40
CA LEU A 35 -8.11 -7.89 -13.87
C LEU A 35 -9.35 -8.62 -13.33
N PHE A 36 -9.66 -8.48 -12.04
CA PHE A 36 -10.83 -9.10 -11.42
C PHE A 36 -12.16 -8.57 -11.96
N GLU A 37 -12.20 -7.33 -12.44
CA GLU A 37 -13.36 -6.75 -13.15
C GLU A 37 -13.56 -7.37 -14.53
N ARG A 38 -12.47 -7.50 -15.31
CA ARG A 38 -12.52 -8.02 -16.69
C ARG A 38 -12.72 -9.52 -16.77
N GLU A 39 -12.17 -10.25 -15.79
CA GLU A 39 -12.18 -11.70 -15.73
C GLU A 39 -12.93 -12.13 -14.46
N PRO A 40 -14.28 -12.13 -14.49
CA PRO A 40 -15.08 -12.43 -13.31
C PRO A 40 -14.99 -13.90 -12.87
N GLU A 41 -14.55 -14.78 -13.77
CA GLU A 41 -14.45 -16.21 -13.50
C GLU A 41 -13.10 -16.75 -13.97
N PHE A 42 -12.26 -17.15 -13.02
CA PHE A 42 -11.04 -17.93 -13.28
C PHE A 42 -10.69 -18.77 -12.05
N GLU A 43 -9.93 -19.84 -12.29
CA GLU A 43 -9.43 -20.67 -11.20
C GLU A 43 -8.60 -19.82 -10.22
N HIS A 44 -8.76 -20.02 -8.93
CA HIS A 44 -8.09 -19.27 -7.86
C HIS A 44 -8.47 -17.81 -7.71
N ARG A 45 -9.50 -17.29 -8.38
CA ARG A 45 -9.94 -15.88 -8.27
C ARG A 45 -10.18 -15.45 -6.81
N VAL A 46 -10.88 -16.27 -6.03
CA VAL A 46 -11.19 -15.99 -4.63
C VAL A 46 -9.89 -15.83 -3.82
N ALA A 47 -8.91 -16.72 -4.01
CA ALA A 47 -7.62 -16.61 -3.34
C ALA A 47 -6.86 -15.33 -3.75
N CYS A 48 -6.87 -14.98 -5.04
CA CYS A 48 -6.26 -13.74 -5.52
C CYS A 48 -6.91 -12.49 -4.90
N MET A 49 -8.23 -12.45 -4.85
CA MET A 49 -8.97 -11.34 -4.21
C MET A 49 -8.69 -11.27 -2.71
N ALA A 50 -8.62 -12.41 -2.00
CA ALA A 50 -8.31 -12.45 -0.58
C ALA A 50 -6.92 -11.84 -0.28
N PHE A 51 -5.91 -12.10 -1.10
CA PHE A 51 -4.59 -11.47 -0.94
C PHE A 51 -4.61 -9.97 -1.18
N VAL A 52 -5.32 -9.48 -2.20
CA VAL A 52 -5.45 -8.03 -2.44
C VAL A 52 -6.24 -7.37 -1.30
N SER A 53 -7.30 -8.00 -0.82
CA SER A 53 -8.06 -7.57 0.37
C SER A 53 -7.14 -7.46 1.59
N HIS A 54 -6.31 -8.48 1.83
CA HIS A 54 -5.36 -8.52 2.92
C HIS A 54 -4.33 -7.38 2.84
N ILE A 55 -3.74 -7.14 1.67
CA ILE A 55 -2.80 -6.02 1.46
C ILE A 55 -3.43 -4.70 1.92
N LEU A 56 -4.63 -4.40 1.43
CA LEU A 56 -5.32 -3.15 1.73
C LEU A 56 -5.77 -3.07 3.20
N THR A 57 -6.24 -4.18 3.78
CA THR A 57 -6.65 -4.18 5.18
C THR A 57 -5.46 -4.01 6.11
N VAL A 58 -4.31 -4.61 5.82
CA VAL A 58 -3.09 -4.39 6.60
C VAL A 58 -2.63 -2.94 6.51
N GLN A 59 -2.68 -2.29 5.34
CA GLN A 59 -2.42 -0.84 5.24
C GLN A 59 -3.36 -0.03 6.13
N GLN A 60 -4.65 -0.38 6.16
CA GLN A 60 -5.63 0.29 7.02
C GLN A 60 -5.34 0.08 8.51
N ILE A 61 -5.03 -1.16 8.93
CA ILE A 61 -4.66 -1.48 10.31
C ILE A 61 -3.45 -0.64 10.76
N TRP A 62 -2.42 -0.55 9.93
CA TRP A 62 -1.23 0.23 10.26
C TRP A 62 -1.52 1.73 10.32
N PHE A 63 -2.40 2.25 9.46
CA PHE A 63 -2.84 3.64 9.53
C PHE A 63 -3.57 3.92 10.86
N HIS A 64 -4.54 3.09 11.25
CA HIS A 64 -5.24 3.25 12.53
C HIS A 64 -4.29 3.12 13.74
N LYS A 65 -3.31 2.22 13.68
CA LYS A 65 -2.26 2.13 14.71
C LYS A 65 -1.43 3.40 14.79
N LEU A 66 -1.07 3.99 13.66
CA LEU A 66 -0.27 5.21 13.60
C LEU A 66 -0.98 6.39 14.27
N ILE A 67 -2.30 6.53 14.03
CA ILE A 67 -3.10 7.60 14.62
C ILE A 67 -3.69 7.27 16.01
N GLY A 68 -3.37 6.10 16.56
CA GLY A 68 -3.86 5.68 17.87
C GLY A 68 -5.35 5.32 17.94
N ASP A 69 -5.95 4.97 16.81
CA ASP A 69 -7.37 4.62 16.71
C ASP A 69 -7.62 3.15 17.09
N ALA A 70 -8.60 2.91 17.96
CA ALA A 70 -9.00 1.58 18.42
C ALA A 70 -9.47 0.64 17.28
N MET A 71 -9.94 1.18 16.17
CA MET A 71 -10.30 0.43 14.95
C MET A 71 -9.20 -0.52 14.48
N ALA A 72 -7.93 -0.21 14.78
CA ALA A 72 -6.80 -1.08 14.45
C ALA A 72 -6.95 -2.52 14.98
N SER A 73 -7.61 -2.71 16.12
CA SER A 73 -7.83 -4.02 16.77
C SER A 73 -9.14 -4.69 16.37
N GLU A 74 -10.05 -3.97 15.71
CA GLU A 74 -11.36 -4.46 15.30
C GLU A 74 -11.36 -5.01 13.87
N LEU A 75 -10.38 -4.59 13.04
CA LEU A 75 -10.28 -5.03 11.67
C LEU A 75 -9.75 -6.46 11.55
N ASP A 76 -10.48 -7.30 10.82
CA ASP A 76 -10.01 -8.62 10.41
C ASP A 76 -8.99 -8.45 9.27
N PRO A 77 -7.72 -8.84 9.44
CA PRO A 77 -6.71 -8.74 8.38
C PRO A 77 -7.07 -9.49 7.09
N TRP A 78 -7.96 -10.47 7.19
CA TRP A 78 -8.41 -11.30 6.06
C TRP A 78 -9.87 -11.04 5.67
N ALA A 79 -10.39 -9.85 6.01
CA ALA A 79 -11.72 -9.44 5.57
C ALA A 79 -11.85 -9.51 4.04
N GLU A 80 -12.99 -10.01 3.57
CA GLU A 80 -13.30 -10.13 2.15
C GLU A 80 -14.02 -8.89 1.65
N TYR A 81 -13.63 -8.43 0.46
CA TYR A 81 -14.22 -7.26 -0.20
C TYR A 81 -14.63 -7.59 -1.63
N SER A 82 -15.73 -6.99 -2.07
CA SER A 82 -16.10 -6.94 -3.48
C SER A 82 -15.07 -6.12 -4.28
N VAL A 83 -15.11 -6.24 -5.61
CA VAL A 83 -14.21 -5.48 -6.50
C VAL A 83 -14.39 -3.97 -6.34
N ASP A 84 -15.63 -3.50 -6.19
CA ASP A 84 -15.95 -2.07 -5.99
C ASP A 84 -15.38 -1.56 -4.65
N GLU A 85 -15.52 -2.36 -3.59
CA GLU A 85 -14.95 -2.04 -2.27
C GLU A 85 -13.42 -2.01 -2.32
N LEU A 86 -12.77 -2.94 -3.04
CA LEU A 86 -11.32 -2.94 -3.24
C LEU A 86 -10.85 -1.66 -3.96
N ASN A 87 -11.56 -1.22 -5.01
CA ASN A 87 -11.27 0.02 -5.71
C ASN A 87 -11.38 1.24 -4.79
N ALA A 88 -12.49 1.36 -4.06
CA ALA A 88 -12.71 2.47 -3.14
C ALA A 88 -11.65 2.48 -2.02
N LYS A 89 -11.37 1.31 -1.44
CA LYS A 89 -10.40 1.15 -0.35
C LYS A 89 -8.98 1.49 -0.82
N ALA A 90 -8.55 1.01 -1.99
CA ALA A 90 -7.24 1.31 -2.55
C ALA A 90 -7.03 2.81 -2.77
N LYS A 91 -8.06 3.50 -3.29
CA LYS A 91 -8.04 4.96 -3.47
C LYS A 91 -7.91 5.71 -2.16
N ASN A 92 -8.76 5.37 -1.19
CA ASN A 92 -8.81 6.07 0.09
C ASN A 92 -7.51 5.88 0.88
N LEU A 93 -6.99 4.65 0.96
CA LEU A 93 -5.75 4.35 1.66
C LEU A 93 -4.54 5.04 1.03
N HIS A 94 -4.50 5.09 -0.31
CA HIS A 94 -3.43 5.83 -0.98
C HIS A 94 -3.43 7.31 -0.60
N ALA A 95 -4.59 7.97 -0.60
CA ALA A 95 -4.69 9.37 -0.20
C ALA A 95 -4.22 9.56 1.25
N LEU A 96 -4.69 8.72 2.19
CA LEU A 96 -4.29 8.79 3.60
C LEU A 96 -2.77 8.61 3.79
N TRP A 97 -2.16 7.65 3.10
CA TRP A 97 -0.71 7.43 3.22
C TRP A 97 0.11 8.52 2.52
N LEU A 98 -0.39 9.11 1.43
CA LEU A 98 0.25 10.29 0.84
C LEU A 98 0.20 11.48 1.81
N ASP A 99 -0.92 11.74 2.47
CA ASP A 99 -1.03 12.80 3.47
C ASP A 99 0.01 12.61 4.60
N VAL A 100 0.20 11.37 5.07
CA VAL A 100 1.25 11.04 6.06
C VAL A 100 2.66 11.28 5.51
N ILE A 101 2.93 10.90 4.27
CA ILE A 101 4.24 11.07 3.64
C ILE A 101 4.56 12.54 3.37
N GLU A 102 3.57 13.35 2.99
CA GLU A 102 3.72 14.76 2.63
C GLU A 102 3.65 15.72 3.83
N ASP A 103 3.29 15.24 5.00
CA ASP A 103 3.22 16.06 6.21
C ASP A 103 4.60 16.63 6.57
N GLU A 104 4.82 17.91 6.22
CA GLU A 104 6.09 18.62 6.45
C GLU A 104 6.38 18.89 7.94
N ASP A 105 5.36 18.84 8.79
CA ASP A 105 5.49 19.07 10.23
C ASP A 105 6.03 17.84 10.97
N SER A 106 6.00 16.66 10.33
CA SER A 106 6.53 15.42 10.88
C SER A 106 7.81 14.98 10.17
N SER A 107 8.69 14.25 10.85
CA SER A 107 9.87 13.62 10.25
C SER A 107 9.57 12.17 9.93
N LEU A 108 10.10 11.64 8.80
CA LEU A 108 10.05 10.21 8.54
C LEU A 108 10.84 9.38 9.56
N ASP A 109 11.78 10.00 10.28
CA ASP A 109 12.51 9.39 11.39
C ASP A 109 11.78 9.51 12.73
N MET A 110 10.60 10.15 12.77
CA MET A 110 9.85 10.27 14.01
C MET A 110 9.46 8.88 14.55
N GLU A 111 9.62 8.70 15.86
CA GLU A 111 9.26 7.46 16.53
C GLU A 111 7.74 7.37 16.72
N CYS A 112 7.16 6.30 16.16
CA CYS A 112 5.74 5.98 16.27
C CYS A 112 5.54 4.97 17.40
N PHE A 113 4.66 5.29 18.34
CA PHE A 113 4.32 4.43 19.46
C PHE A 113 3.00 3.74 19.19
N MET A 114 2.98 2.42 19.28
CA MET A 114 1.81 1.61 18.95
C MET A 114 1.63 0.51 19.98
N THR A 115 0.38 0.03 20.14
CA THR A 115 0.07 -1.11 21.00
C THR A 115 -0.05 -2.37 20.14
N LYS A 116 0.61 -3.45 20.56
CA LYS A 116 0.45 -4.77 19.95
C LYS A 116 -0.85 -5.43 20.42
N PRO A 117 -1.32 -6.49 19.71
CA PRO A 117 -2.52 -7.23 20.13
C PRO A 117 -2.44 -7.83 21.53
N ASP A 118 -1.23 -8.15 22.02
CA ASP A 118 -0.99 -8.67 23.36
C ASP A 118 -0.94 -7.58 24.44
N GLY A 119 -1.20 -6.31 24.08
CA GLY A 119 -1.17 -5.15 24.96
C GLY A 119 0.22 -4.57 25.20
N SER A 120 1.29 -5.19 24.71
CA SER A 120 2.65 -4.65 24.83
C SER A 120 2.87 -3.45 23.89
N SER A 121 3.75 -2.53 24.30
CA SER A 121 4.12 -1.39 23.45
C SER A 121 5.12 -1.80 22.38
N MET A 122 4.99 -1.17 21.20
CA MET A 122 5.95 -1.26 20.11
C MET A 122 6.31 0.16 19.67
N GLN A 123 7.58 0.37 19.37
CA GLN A 123 8.12 1.65 18.91
C GLN A 123 8.96 1.40 17.67
N MET A 124 8.77 2.22 16.64
CA MET A 124 9.61 2.22 15.45
C MET A 124 9.47 3.53 14.68
N PRO A 125 10.48 3.94 13.91
CA PRO A 125 10.40 5.13 13.08
C PRO A 125 9.38 4.98 11.96
N LEU A 126 8.74 6.09 11.56
CA LEU A 126 7.71 6.11 10.51
C LEU A 126 8.19 5.50 9.20
N TRP A 127 9.42 5.79 8.75
CA TRP A 127 9.96 5.21 7.52
C TRP A 127 9.93 3.68 7.52
N ARG A 128 10.09 3.05 8.70
CA ARG A 128 10.08 1.60 8.82
C ARG A 128 8.68 1.01 8.62
N ILE A 129 7.65 1.74 9.05
CA ILE A 129 6.24 1.40 8.78
C ILE A 129 5.98 1.46 7.28
N LEU A 130 6.34 2.59 6.65
CA LEU A 130 6.17 2.79 5.22
C LEU A 130 6.88 1.69 4.40
N HIS A 131 8.12 1.39 4.74
CA HIS A 131 8.88 0.33 4.09
C HIS A 131 8.22 -1.05 4.25
N HIS A 132 7.77 -1.36 5.48
CA HIS A 132 7.06 -2.62 5.75
C HIS A 132 5.83 -2.77 4.85
N LEU A 133 5.01 -1.75 4.69
CA LEU A 133 3.80 -1.81 3.87
C LEU A 133 4.11 -2.11 2.39
N ILE A 134 5.15 -1.49 1.84
CA ILE A 134 5.57 -1.74 0.45
C ILE A 134 6.06 -3.18 0.27
N VAL A 135 6.94 -3.66 1.15
CA VAL A 135 7.49 -5.03 1.09
C VAL A 135 6.40 -6.06 1.30
N HIS A 136 5.50 -5.84 2.26
CA HIS A 136 4.33 -6.69 2.53
C HIS A 136 3.40 -6.78 1.31
N GLY A 137 3.06 -5.63 0.71
CA GLY A 137 2.25 -5.59 -0.51
C GLY A 137 2.90 -6.38 -1.66
N GLN A 138 4.20 -6.18 -1.89
CA GLN A 138 4.94 -6.89 -2.93
C GLN A 138 5.00 -8.41 -2.69
N HIS A 139 5.17 -8.83 -1.42
CA HIS A 139 5.16 -10.24 -1.05
C HIS A 139 3.84 -10.93 -1.44
N HIS A 140 2.71 -10.33 -1.10
CA HIS A 140 1.39 -10.90 -1.40
C HIS A 140 1.01 -10.78 -2.89
N ARG A 141 1.41 -9.71 -3.57
CA ARG A 141 1.23 -9.63 -5.04
C ARG A 141 2.01 -10.71 -5.78
N ALA A 142 3.20 -11.10 -5.31
CA ALA A 142 3.95 -12.22 -5.87
C ALA A 142 3.20 -13.56 -5.70
N GLN A 143 2.49 -13.77 -4.58
CA GLN A 143 1.62 -14.93 -4.38
C GLN A 143 0.43 -14.90 -5.34
N VAL A 144 -0.22 -13.74 -5.54
CA VAL A 144 -1.28 -13.57 -6.55
C VAL A 144 -0.76 -13.93 -7.95
N SER A 145 0.43 -13.45 -8.33
CA SER A 145 1.04 -13.79 -9.62
C SER A 145 1.18 -15.31 -9.83
N GLN A 146 1.56 -16.05 -8.80
CA GLN A 146 1.67 -17.50 -8.88
C GLN A 146 0.31 -18.18 -9.12
N PHE A 147 -0.76 -17.70 -8.47
CA PHE A 147 -2.11 -18.21 -8.72
C PHE A 147 -2.60 -17.87 -10.13
N LEU A 148 -2.32 -16.68 -10.63
CA LEU A 148 -2.66 -16.30 -12.00
C LEU A 148 -1.95 -17.16 -13.03
N ILE A 149 -0.66 -17.47 -12.85
CA ILE A 149 0.09 -18.37 -13.70
C ILE A 149 -0.53 -19.77 -13.68
N LYS A 150 -0.89 -20.31 -12.52
CA LYS A 150 -1.55 -21.61 -12.39
C LYS A 150 -2.92 -21.66 -13.09
N SER A 151 -3.62 -20.54 -13.13
CA SER A 151 -4.89 -20.37 -13.84
C SER A 151 -4.71 -20.16 -15.36
N GLY A 152 -3.48 -20.29 -15.89
CA GLY A 152 -3.19 -20.05 -17.32
C GLY A 152 -3.21 -18.56 -17.71
N MET A 153 -3.28 -17.65 -16.76
CA MET A 153 -3.28 -16.22 -16.97
C MET A 153 -1.83 -15.71 -16.90
N LEU A 154 -1.25 -15.38 -18.05
CA LEU A 154 0.07 -14.76 -18.12
C LEU A 154 -0.01 -13.33 -17.57
N HIS A 155 0.60 -13.11 -16.41
CA HIS A 155 0.59 -11.79 -15.77
C HIS A 155 2.02 -11.26 -15.57
N SER A 156 2.39 -10.24 -16.36
CA SER A 156 3.71 -9.60 -16.33
C SER A 156 3.77 -8.33 -15.50
N ILE A 157 2.77 -8.03 -14.67
CA ILE A 157 2.75 -6.77 -13.89
C ILE A 157 3.95 -6.71 -12.92
N MET A 158 4.34 -7.85 -12.35
CA MET A 158 5.37 -7.90 -11.32
C MET A 158 6.81 -7.84 -11.86
N ASP A 159 7.00 -8.16 -13.16
CA ASP A 159 8.32 -8.19 -13.80
C ASP A 159 8.67 -6.86 -14.50
N ARG A 160 7.79 -5.88 -14.40
CA ARG A 160 8.05 -4.57 -15.01
C ARG A 160 8.88 -3.71 -14.07
N PRO A 161 9.84 -2.94 -14.61
CA PRO A 161 10.47 -1.87 -13.84
C PRO A 161 9.40 -0.89 -13.38
N LEU A 162 9.69 -0.14 -12.30
CA LEU A 162 8.84 0.96 -11.84
C LEU A 162 8.39 1.79 -13.05
N PRO A 163 7.07 1.88 -13.33
CA PRO A 163 6.59 2.70 -14.42
C PRO A 163 6.98 4.16 -14.14
N SER A 164 7.25 4.93 -15.20
CA SER A 164 7.46 6.37 -15.08
C SER A 164 6.22 7.05 -14.51
N ASP A 165 6.37 8.23 -13.90
CA ASP A 165 5.25 9.01 -13.32
C ASP A 165 4.08 9.16 -14.30
N ALA A 166 4.35 9.35 -15.59
CA ALA A 166 3.32 9.43 -16.62
C ALA A 166 2.50 8.14 -16.79
N GLN A 167 3.11 6.97 -16.54
CA GLN A 167 2.45 5.68 -16.62
C GLN A 167 1.70 5.33 -15.33
N MET A 168 2.11 5.91 -14.21
CA MET A 168 1.44 5.77 -12.91
C MET A 168 0.30 6.77 -12.73
N THR A 169 0.17 7.76 -13.61
CA THR A 169 -0.96 8.70 -13.58
C THR A 169 -2.26 7.95 -13.78
N ILE A 170 -3.00 7.81 -12.69
CA ILE A 170 -4.23 7.05 -12.65
C ILE A 170 -5.37 8.01 -12.93
N SER A 171 -5.98 7.90 -14.12
CA SER A 171 -7.29 8.51 -14.32
C SER A 171 -8.34 7.69 -13.52
N TRP A 172 -8.99 8.33 -12.58
CA TRP A 172 -10.06 7.71 -11.79
C TRP A 172 -11.36 7.54 -12.58
N ASN A 173 -11.40 8.05 -13.82
CA ASN A 173 -12.58 8.13 -14.69
C ASN A 173 -12.56 7.10 -15.85
N SER A 174 -11.71 6.09 -15.81
CA SER A 174 -11.63 5.06 -16.87
C SER A 174 -11.72 3.66 -16.31
#